data_43a9a08bf3d4870bfcd2812a2c9fa19e
#
_entry.id   43a9a08bf3d4870bfcd2812a2c9fa19e
#
_cell.length_a   1.000
_cell.length_b   1.000
_cell.length_c   1.000
_cell.angle_alpha   90.00
_cell.angle_beta   90.00
_cell.angle_gamma   90.00
#
_symmetry.space_group_name_H-M   'P 1'
#
loop_
_entity.id
_entity.type
_entity.pdbx_description
1 polymer ?
#
loop_
_entity_poly.entity_id
_entity_poly.type
_entity_poly.pdbx_seq_one_letter_code
_entity_poly.pdbx_strand_id
1 'polypeptide(L)'
;MYKRQVTVSLIPITGGETAFVARLLRIVRVLRIITVVPALKKIVDALFETLPRVGFVALLMFIFIYIWAAIGTLVFGTTDPEHWGNIGLAMLTLAQVATYDDWAAVMKDIIEVFPWVWLYFISFILLNAVIMLNMVIGIIVDVMSQKSSSGQLNADENQ
;
A
#
# COMPACT_ATOMS: atom_id res chain seq x y z
N MET A 1 -23.30 -38.27 16.09
CA MET A 1 -23.58 -36.94 15.51
C MET A 1 -23.27 -35.88 16.54
N TYR A 2 -22.04 -35.34 16.59
CA TYR A 2 -21.65 -34.33 17.57
C TYR A 2 -21.51 -33.00 16.83
N LYS A 3 -22.47 -32.08 17.05
CA LYS A 3 -22.43 -30.73 16.57
C LYS A 3 -21.28 -30.01 17.28
N ARG A 4 -20.22 -29.68 16.58
CA ARG A 4 -19.22 -28.71 17.03
C ARG A 4 -19.86 -27.33 17.08
N GLN A 5 -20.38 -26.96 18.24
CA GLN A 5 -20.54 -25.56 18.59
C GLN A 5 -19.14 -25.00 18.85
N VAL A 6 -18.63 -24.26 17.87
CA VAL A 6 -17.46 -23.40 18.08
C VAL A 6 -17.94 -22.23 18.92
N THR A 7 -17.67 -22.31 20.20
CA THR A 7 -17.87 -21.23 21.17
C THR A 7 -16.89 -20.12 20.83
N VAL A 8 -17.37 -19.11 20.10
CA VAL A 8 -16.71 -17.81 19.99
C VAL A 8 -17.02 -17.05 21.28
N SER A 9 -16.37 -17.43 22.35
CA SER A 9 -16.37 -16.70 23.61
C SER A 9 -14.98 -16.74 24.16
N LEU A 10 -14.23 -15.63 23.89
CA LEU A 10 -13.12 -15.20 24.76
C LEU A 10 -12.50 -13.90 24.24
N ILE A 11 -13.32 -12.85 24.19
CA ILE A 11 -12.79 -11.50 24.36
C ILE A 11 -13.72 -10.84 25.37
N PRO A 12 -13.26 -10.41 26.54
CA PRO A 12 -14.05 -9.60 27.46
C PRO A 12 -14.18 -8.20 26.85
N ILE A 13 -15.20 -8.01 26.05
CA ILE A 13 -15.49 -6.75 25.39
C ILE A 13 -16.32 -5.93 26.39
N THR A 14 -15.71 -4.91 26.97
CA THR A 14 -16.41 -3.89 27.75
C THR A 14 -17.52 -3.25 26.91
N GLY A 15 -18.67 -2.93 27.54
CA GLY A 15 -19.93 -2.61 26.84
C GLY A 15 -19.91 -1.50 25.77
N GLY A 16 -18.83 -0.69 25.69
CA GLY A 16 -18.61 0.29 24.62
C GLY A 16 -18.09 -0.31 23.31
N GLU A 17 -17.25 -1.34 23.40
CA GLU A 17 -16.64 -2.00 22.24
C GLU A 17 -17.65 -2.88 21.49
N THR A 18 -18.59 -3.49 22.20
CA THR A 18 -19.68 -4.27 21.56
C THR A 18 -20.56 -3.39 20.68
N ALA A 19 -20.88 -2.17 21.10
CA ALA A 19 -21.63 -1.21 20.31
C ALA A 19 -20.86 -0.78 19.07
N PHE A 20 -19.55 -0.59 19.18
CA PHE A 20 -18.67 -0.26 18.07
C PHE A 20 -18.57 -1.42 17.05
N VAL A 21 -18.33 -2.64 17.53
CA VAL A 21 -18.30 -3.83 16.67
C VAL A 21 -19.64 -4.06 15.98
N ALA A 22 -20.77 -3.86 16.69
CA ALA A 22 -22.11 -3.97 16.09
C ALA A 22 -22.34 -2.93 14.99
N ARG A 23 -21.78 -1.71 15.13
CA ARG A 23 -21.81 -0.68 14.07
C ARG A 23 -20.95 -1.09 12.87
N LEU A 24 -19.74 -1.61 13.10
CA LEU A 24 -18.86 -2.13 12.04
C LEU A 24 -19.52 -3.26 11.27
N LEU A 25 -20.15 -4.24 11.96
CA LEU A 25 -20.87 -5.34 11.32
C LEU A 25 -22.05 -4.84 10.47
N ARG A 26 -22.68 -3.72 10.86
CA ARG A 26 -23.73 -3.10 10.04
C ARG A 26 -23.17 -2.51 8.77
N ILE A 27 -21.97 -1.89 8.81
CA ILE A 27 -21.27 -1.36 7.63
C ILE A 27 -20.82 -2.51 6.72
N VAL A 28 -20.25 -3.59 7.29
CA VAL A 28 -19.85 -4.79 6.54
C VAL A 28 -21.02 -5.42 5.78
N ARG A 29 -22.26 -5.29 6.29
CA ARG A 29 -23.46 -5.75 5.57
C ARG A 29 -23.64 -5.07 4.20
N VAL A 30 -23.14 -3.82 4.04
CA VAL A 30 -23.19 -3.10 2.75
C VAL A 30 -22.27 -3.79 1.72
N LEU A 31 -21.19 -4.45 2.15
CA LEU A 31 -20.31 -5.22 1.25
C LEU A 31 -21.03 -6.40 0.61
N ARG A 32 -22.22 -6.81 1.13
CA ARG A 32 -23.07 -7.81 0.47
C ARG A 32 -23.48 -7.38 -0.94
N ILE A 33 -23.50 -6.08 -1.22
CA ILE A 33 -23.81 -5.56 -2.57
C ILE A 33 -22.83 -6.10 -3.63
N ILE A 34 -21.56 -6.35 -3.22
CA ILE A 34 -20.53 -6.92 -4.10
C ILE A 34 -20.90 -8.33 -4.56
N THR A 35 -21.55 -9.11 -3.69
CA THR A 35 -21.96 -10.49 -4.03
C THR A 35 -23.28 -10.54 -4.81
N VAL A 36 -24.12 -9.51 -4.70
CA VAL A 36 -25.43 -9.43 -5.35
C VAL A 36 -25.32 -8.88 -6.78
N VAL A 37 -24.37 -7.97 -7.02
CA VAL A 37 -24.18 -7.36 -8.34
C VAL A 37 -23.05 -8.10 -9.11
N PRO A 38 -23.36 -8.88 -10.16
CA PRO A 38 -22.37 -9.69 -10.87
C PRO A 38 -21.22 -8.88 -11.50
N ALA A 39 -21.50 -7.64 -11.92
CA ALA A 39 -20.50 -6.74 -12.46
C ALA A 39 -19.46 -6.33 -11.41
N LEU A 40 -19.89 -6.01 -10.19
CA LEU A 40 -18.99 -5.69 -9.08
C LEU A 40 -18.17 -6.90 -8.64
N LYS A 41 -18.78 -8.10 -8.62
CA LYS A 41 -18.06 -9.33 -8.31
C LYS A 41 -16.91 -9.55 -9.28
N LYS A 42 -17.12 -9.41 -10.60
CA LYS A 42 -16.05 -9.57 -11.61
C LYS A 42 -14.90 -8.58 -11.39
N ILE A 43 -15.20 -7.33 -11.04
CA ILE A 43 -14.17 -6.31 -10.76
C ILE A 43 -13.36 -6.69 -9.51
N VAL A 44 -14.03 -7.14 -8.45
CA VAL A 44 -13.38 -7.54 -7.20
C VAL A 44 -12.56 -8.81 -7.39
N ASP A 45 -13.05 -9.81 -8.13
CA ASP A 45 -12.31 -11.03 -8.44
C ASP A 45 -11.04 -10.71 -9.25
N ALA A 46 -11.13 -9.85 -10.28
CA ALA A 46 -9.97 -9.38 -11.04
C ALA A 46 -8.96 -8.61 -10.16
N LEU A 47 -9.44 -7.81 -9.20
CA LEU A 47 -8.59 -7.11 -8.25
C LEU A 47 -7.80 -8.09 -7.37
N PHE A 48 -8.47 -9.13 -6.83
CA PHE A 48 -7.81 -10.15 -6.01
C PHE A 48 -6.82 -11.00 -6.81
N GLU A 49 -7.06 -11.26 -8.10
CA GLU A 49 -6.14 -11.96 -8.96
C GLU A 49 -4.84 -11.18 -9.23
N THR A 50 -4.93 -9.84 -9.30
CA THR A 50 -3.77 -8.96 -9.51
C THR A 50 -2.99 -8.68 -8.22
N LEU A 51 -3.61 -8.82 -7.05
CA LEU A 51 -3.03 -8.48 -5.75
C LEU A 51 -1.65 -9.14 -5.47
N PRO A 52 -1.43 -10.44 -5.76
CA PRO A 52 -0.13 -11.08 -5.52
C PRO A 52 1.00 -10.46 -6.35
N ARG A 53 0.71 -10.02 -7.58
CA ARG A 53 1.69 -9.39 -8.48
C ARG A 53 2.12 -8.02 -7.95
N VAL A 54 1.16 -7.23 -7.47
CA VAL A 54 1.40 -5.93 -6.84
C VAL A 54 2.12 -6.09 -5.48
N GLY A 55 1.89 -7.20 -4.78
CA GLY A 55 2.46 -7.47 -3.47
C GLY A 55 4.00 -7.49 -3.46
N PHE A 56 4.63 -8.04 -4.49
CA PHE A 56 6.11 -8.02 -4.61
C PHE A 56 6.66 -6.61 -4.79
N VAL A 57 5.97 -5.77 -5.57
CA VAL A 57 6.38 -4.37 -5.76
C VAL A 57 6.15 -3.57 -4.48
N ALA A 58 5.03 -3.80 -3.80
CA ALA A 58 4.75 -3.17 -2.51
C ALA A 58 5.80 -3.57 -1.45
N LEU A 59 6.25 -4.82 -1.44
CA LEU A 59 7.34 -5.28 -0.57
C LEU A 59 8.65 -4.56 -0.90
N LEU A 60 9.00 -4.42 -2.18
CA LEU A 60 10.19 -3.69 -2.61
C LEU A 60 10.12 -2.22 -2.16
N MET A 61 8.98 -1.56 -2.35
CA MET A 61 8.73 -0.21 -1.89
C MET A 61 8.84 -0.08 -0.37
N PHE A 62 8.30 -1.04 0.36
CA PHE A 62 8.40 -1.08 1.82
C PHE A 62 9.86 -1.16 2.28
N ILE A 63 10.66 -2.05 1.68
CA ILE A 63 12.10 -2.18 1.98
C ILE A 63 12.85 -0.89 1.63
N PHE A 64 12.55 -0.28 0.49
CA PHE A 64 13.13 0.97 0.06
C PHE A 64 12.83 2.11 1.06
N ILE A 65 11.57 2.29 1.44
CA ILE A 65 11.15 3.28 2.43
C ILE A 65 11.81 3.00 3.79
N TYR A 66 11.89 1.74 4.21
CA TYR A 66 12.54 1.35 5.48
C TYR A 66 14.01 1.75 5.52
N ILE A 67 14.78 1.50 4.45
CA ILE A 67 16.20 1.87 4.38
C ILE A 67 16.36 3.39 4.49
N TRP A 68 15.57 4.15 3.73
CA TRP A 68 15.59 5.61 3.80
C TRP A 68 15.15 6.14 5.16
N ALA A 69 14.10 5.54 5.76
CA ALA A 69 13.64 5.89 7.09
C ALA A 69 14.71 5.68 8.17
N ALA A 70 15.44 4.57 8.09
CA ALA A 70 16.55 4.29 8.99
C ALA A 70 17.65 5.35 8.89
N ILE A 71 18.04 5.74 7.67
CA ILE A 71 19.01 6.82 7.43
C ILE A 71 18.47 8.15 7.98
N GLY A 72 17.21 8.49 7.66
CA GLY A 72 16.57 9.73 8.12
C GLY A 72 16.48 9.83 9.64
N THR A 73 16.09 8.74 10.32
CA THR A 73 16.05 8.69 11.78
C THR A 73 17.44 8.90 12.42
N LEU A 74 18.48 8.30 11.83
CA LEU A 74 19.85 8.46 12.34
C LEU A 74 20.39 9.89 12.16
N VAL A 75 20.03 10.55 11.07
CA VAL A 75 20.58 11.86 10.69
C VAL A 75 19.73 13.00 11.26
N PHE A 76 18.41 12.91 11.19
CA PHE A 76 17.48 14.00 11.48
C PHE A 76 16.72 13.81 12.79
N GLY A 77 16.76 12.63 13.40
CA GLY A 77 15.93 12.27 14.55
C GLY A 77 16.08 13.17 15.79
N THR A 78 17.25 13.81 15.96
CA THR A 78 17.49 14.77 17.05
C THR A 78 17.06 16.19 16.69
N THR A 79 17.04 16.54 15.41
CA THR A 79 16.72 17.88 14.91
C THR A 79 15.21 18.05 14.74
N ASP A 80 14.54 17.04 14.21
CA ASP A 80 13.10 17.02 13.99
C ASP A 80 12.53 15.68 14.51
N PRO A 81 12.32 15.56 15.82
CA PRO A 81 11.78 14.35 16.43
C PRO A 81 10.34 14.04 16.03
N GLU A 82 9.58 15.02 15.56
CA GLU A 82 8.19 14.87 15.17
C GLU A 82 8.08 13.97 13.92
N HIS A 83 8.93 14.18 12.93
CA HIS A 83 8.95 13.40 11.69
C HIS A 83 9.95 12.23 11.71
N TRP A 84 11.07 12.36 12.46
CA TRP A 84 12.22 11.44 12.37
C TRP A 84 12.60 10.80 13.72
N GLY A 85 11.87 11.06 14.81
CA GLY A 85 12.21 10.60 16.16
C GLY A 85 12.26 9.09 16.36
N ASN A 86 11.61 8.33 15.48
CA ASN A 86 11.70 6.86 15.41
C ASN A 86 11.44 6.36 13.99
N ILE A 87 11.83 5.11 13.72
CA ILE A 87 11.69 4.49 12.39
C ILE A 87 10.22 4.49 11.91
N GLY A 88 9.24 4.29 12.81
CA GLY A 88 7.83 4.28 12.45
C GLY A 88 7.35 5.64 11.93
N LEU A 89 7.71 6.74 12.63
CA LEU A 89 7.41 8.09 12.20
C LEU A 89 8.11 8.42 10.88
N ALA A 90 9.40 8.10 10.77
CA ALA A 90 10.17 8.31 9.55
C ALA A 90 9.59 7.55 8.34
N MET A 91 9.11 6.32 8.54
CA MET A 91 8.43 5.56 7.49
C MET A 91 7.10 6.20 7.06
N LEU A 92 6.31 6.72 8.01
CA LEU A 92 5.07 7.45 7.70
C LEU A 92 5.36 8.73 6.92
N THR A 93 6.35 9.49 7.36
CA THR A 93 6.81 10.71 6.66
C THR A 93 7.27 10.40 5.25
N LEU A 94 8.09 9.36 5.05
CA LEU A 94 8.55 8.96 3.72
C LEU A 94 7.45 8.34 2.86
N ALA A 95 6.47 7.66 3.44
CA ALA A 95 5.29 7.20 2.72
C ALA A 95 4.47 8.39 2.19
N GLN A 96 4.33 9.46 2.98
CA GLN A 96 3.73 10.72 2.53
C GLN A 96 4.56 11.36 1.41
N VAL A 97 5.88 11.48 1.59
CA VAL A 97 6.79 12.01 0.55
C VAL A 97 6.74 11.16 -0.72
N ALA A 98 6.57 9.83 -0.62
CA ALA A 98 6.45 8.94 -1.78
C ALA A 98 5.20 9.23 -2.63
N THR A 99 4.15 9.78 -2.03
CA THR A 99 2.97 10.29 -2.76
C THR A 99 3.15 11.71 -3.29
N TYR A 100 4.34 12.28 -3.16
CA TYR A 100 4.70 13.68 -3.50
C TYR A 100 3.95 14.73 -2.68
N ASP A 101 3.42 14.33 -1.52
CA ASP A 101 2.69 15.19 -0.61
C ASP A 101 3.63 15.85 0.40
N ASP A 102 3.53 17.15 0.52
CA ASP A 102 4.13 18.05 1.54
C ASP A 102 5.64 17.88 1.83
N TRP A 103 6.40 17.21 0.94
CA TRP A 103 7.82 16.95 1.11
C TRP A 103 8.67 18.22 1.32
N ALA A 104 8.23 19.33 0.70
CA ALA A 104 8.93 20.62 0.80
C ALA A 104 8.78 21.28 2.17
N ALA A 105 7.66 21.07 2.87
CA ALA A 105 7.48 21.56 4.23
C ALA A 105 8.37 20.77 5.19
N VAL A 106 8.32 19.44 5.17
CA VAL A 106 9.19 18.58 5.99
C VAL A 106 10.67 18.89 5.75
N MET A 107 11.07 19.16 4.52
CA MET A 107 12.44 19.56 4.20
C MET A 107 12.82 20.91 4.82
N LYS A 108 11.89 21.90 4.81
CA LYS A 108 12.16 23.24 5.33
C LYS A 108 12.43 23.26 6.83
N ASP A 109 11.82 22.37 7.58
CA ASP A 109 12.01 22.26 9.02
C ASP A 109 13.44 21.81 9.38
N ILE A 110 14.13 21.16 8.46
CA ILE A 110 15.47 20.58 8.66
C ILE A 110 16.57 21.41 7.98
N ILE A 111 16.26 22.15 6.89
CA ILE A 111 17.25 22.78 6.02
C ILE A 111 18.12 23.82 6.72
N GLU A 112 17.59 24.46 7.77
CA GLU A 112 18.32 25.46 8.55
C GLU A 112 19.52 24.84 9.29
N VAL A 113 19.40 23.57 9.72
CA VAL A 113 20.45 22.82 10.40
C VAL A 113 21.30 22.02 9.43
N PHE A 114 20.67 21.43 8.41
CA PHE A 114 21.34 20.61 7.38
C PHE A 114 21.09 21.17 5.99
N PRO A 115 21.91 22.11 5.48
CA PRO A 115 21.73 22.72 4.18
C PRO A 115 21.73 21.73 3.00
N TRP A 116 22.31 20.53 3.15
CA TRP A 116 22.36 19.48 2.15
C TRP A 116 21.16 18.51 2.19
N VAL A 117 20.18 18.71 3.10
CA VAL A 117 18.99 17.85 3.26
C VAL A 117 18.18 17.72 1.97
N TRP A 118 18.18 18.74 1.12
CA TRP A 118 17.50 18.71 -0.18
C TRP A 118 18.00 17.54 -1.06
N LEU A 119 19.30 17.17 -0.97
CA LEU A 119 19.86 16.06 -1.71
C LEU A 119 19.24 14.72 -1.25
N TYR A 120 19.00 14.56 0.05
CA TYR A 120 18.33 13.39 0.62
C TYR A 120 16.90 13.27 0.06
N PHE A 121 16.09 14.33 0.10
CA PHE A 121 14.72 14.31 -0.40
C PHE A 121 14.67 14.11 -1.92
N ILE A 122 15.47 14.83 -2.68
CA ILE A 122 15.49 14.71 -4.15
C ILE A 122 15.95 13.30 -4.56
N SER A 123 16.98 12.74 -3.94
CA SER A 123 17.41 11.37 -4.26
C SER A 123 16.34 10.32 -3.94
N PHE A 124 15.62 10.46 -2.82
CA PHE A 124 14.48 9.62 -2.48
C PHE A 124 13.37 9.73 -3.54
N ILE A 125 12.96 10.96 -3.88
CA ILE A 125 11.88 11.24 -4.86
C ILE A 125 12.24 10.67 -6.23
N LEU A 126 13.47 10.88 -6.72
CA LEU A 126 13.91 10.37 -8.01
C LEU A 126 13.92 8.84 -8.05
N LEU A 127 14.46 8.20 -7.03
CA LEU A 127 14.45 6.73 -6.95
C LEU A 127 13.03 6.18 -6.82
N ASN A 128 12.19 6.80 -6.01
CA ASN A 128 10.77 6.47 -5.91
C ASN A 128 10.05 6.58 -7.27
N ALA A 129 10.31 7.66 -8.02
CA ALA A 129 9.74 7.86 -9.36
C ALA A 129 10.18 6.75 -10.33
N VAL A 130 11.46 6.35 -10.31
CA VAL A 130 11.99 5.26 -11.16
C VAL A 130 11.32 3.93 -10.80
N ILE A 131 11.16 3.62 -9.51
CA ILE A 131 10.48 2.39 -9.06
C ILE A 131 9.03 2.39 -9.53
N MET A 132 8.30 3.50 -9.36
CA MET A 132 6.91 3.65 -9.79
C MET A 132 6.76 3.52 -11.31
N LEU A 133 7.67 4.15 -12.08
CA LEU A 133 7.66 4.06 -13.54
C LEU A 133 7.88 2.63 -14.02
N ASN A 134 8.84 1.92 -13.44
CA ASN A 134 9.12 0.51 -13.77
C ASN A 134 7.92 -0.38 -13.47
N MET A 135 7.18 -0.12 -12.38
CA MET A 135 5.94 -0.81 -12.06
C MET A 135 4.88 -0.60 -13.15
N VAL A 136 4.66 0.64 -13.57
CA VAL A 136 3.67 0.97 -14.62
C VAL A 136 4.02 0.30 -15.94
N ILE A 137 5.29 0.36 -16.35
CA ILE A 137 5.79 -0.30 -17.56
C ILE A 137 5.58 -1.82 -17.47
N GLY A 138 5.91 -2.44 -16.34
CA GLY A 138 5.72 -3.87 -16.10
C GLY A 138 4.26 -4.30 -16.28
N ILE A 139 3.32 -3.54 -15.71
CA ILE A 139 1.88 -3.80 -15.85
C ILE A 139 1.43 -3.67 -17.31
N ILE A 140 1.88 -2.63 -18.02
CA ILE A 140 1.52 -2.42 -19.43
C ILE A 140 2.00 -3.58 -20.29
N VAL A 141 3.25 -4.01 -20.13
CA VAL A 141 3.83 -5.14 -20.88
C VAL A 141 3.06 -6.43 -20.60
N ASP A 142 2.69 -6.69 -19.36
CA ASP A 142 1.93 -7.88 -18.95
C ASP A 142 0.54 -7.92 -19.62
N VAL A 143 -0.17 -6.78 -19.62
CA VAL A 143 -1.49 -6.65 -20.28
C VAL A 143 -1.39 -6.82 -21.79
N MET A 144 -0.35 -6.27 -22.42
CA MET A 144 -0.15 -6.42 -23.87
C MET A 144 0.18 -7.86 -24.25
N SER A 145 1.01 -8.54 -23.46
CA SER A 145 1.37 -9.95 -23.66
C SER A 145 0.15 -10.88 -23.59
N GLN A 146 -0.73 -10.66 -22.60
CA GLN A 146 -1.96 -11.46 -22.47
C GLN A 146 -2.91 -11.29 -23.66
N LYS A 147 -3.03 -10.07 -24.20
CA LYS A 147 -3.86 -9.82 -25.41
C LYS A 147 -3.31 -10.53 -26.64
N SER A 148 -1.99 -10.54 -26.82
CA SER A 148 -1.35 -11.23 -27.95
C SER A 148 -1.60 -12.74 -27.92
N SER A 149 -1.47 -13.36 -26.74
CA SER A 149 -1.70 -14.80 -26.56
C SER A 149 -3.17 -15.17 -26.81
N SER A 150 -4.11 -14.36 -26.35
CA SER A 150 -5.54 -14.60 -26.59
C SER A 150 -5.93 -14.43 -28.06
N GLY A 151 -5.28 -13.51 -28.78
CA GLY A 151 -5.50 -13.32 -30.22
C GLY A 151 -4.99 -14.50 -31.06
N GLN A 152 -3.87 -15.12 -30.69
CA GLN A 152 -3.32 -16.28 -31.36
C GLN A 152 -4.20 -17.54 -31.18
N LEU A 153 -4.67 -17.81 -29.96
CA LEU A 153 -5.57 -18.94 -29.68
C LEU A 153 -6.86 -18.88 -30.52
N ASN A 154 -7.46 -17.70 -30.68
CA ASN A 154 -8.66 -17.51 -31.48
C ASN A 154 -8.40 -17.62 -33.01
N ALA A 155 -7.17 -17.37 -33.45
CA ALA A 155 -6.79 -17.54 -34.87
C ALA A 155 -6.58 -19.02 -35.24
N ASP A 156 -6.02 -19.79 -34.30
CA ASP A 156 -5.78 -21.23 -34.48
C ASP A 156 -7.09 -22.07 -34.42
N GLU A 157 -8.08 -21.62 -33.65
CA GLU A 157 -9.38 -22.29 -33.51
C GLU A 157 -10.28 -22.09 -34.74
N ASN A 158 -10.00 -21.08 -35.58
CA ASN A 158 -10.78 -20.79 -36.80
C ASN A 158 -10.15 -21.33 -38.08
N GLN A 159 -9.08 -22.15 -38.02
CA GLN A 159 -8.46 -22.86 -39.16
C GLN A 159 -8.78 -24.34 -39.12
#